data_dcc340cc807951bf8a0cf9185d397238
#
_entry.id   dcc340cc807951bf8a0cf9185d397238
#
_cell.length_a   1.000
_cell.length_b   1.000
_cell.length_c   1.000
_cell.angle_alpha   90.00
_cell.angle_beta   90.00
_cell.angle_gamma   90.00
#
_symmetry.space_group_name_H-M   'P 1'
#
loop_
_entity.id
_entity.type
_entity.pdbx_description
1 polymer ?
#
loop_
_entity_poly.entity_id
_entity_poly.type
_entity_poly.pdbx_seq_one_letter_code
_entity_poly.pdbx_strand_id
1 'polypeptide(L)'
;SQVDLATGVLAFSCARNIVIVGDLKQLPNVLTEDDIRTSDAIWQKYSLDERYRFSTHSLLSSALEIWQDAPVTLLREHYRCHPKIINFCNQKFYHGQLIVMTKDHDESDVLTMYRTIAGNHARGHLNQRQIDVIQQEVLPRLHQQNFQSIGIITPYRDQVTAIRKQLGDTYEVDT
;
A
#
# COMPACT_ATOMS: atom_id res chain seq x y z
N SER A 1 -4.97 -9.01 -4.39
CA SER A 1 -4.83 -7.84 -5.26
C SER A 1 -3.39 -7.55 -5.67
N GLN A 2 -2.41 -8.05 -4.94
CA GLN A 2 -0.98 -7.93 -5.31
C GLN A 2 -0.49 -9.05 -6.23
N VAL A 3 -1.30 -10.07 -6.46
CA VAL A 3 -0.97 -11.14 -7.40
C VAL A 3 -1.26 -10.64 -8.82
N ASP A 4 -0.24 -10.68 -9.66
CA ASP A 4 -0.37 -10.36 -11.08
C ASP A 4 -1.14 -11.46 -11.84
N LEU A 5 -1.64 -11.11 -13.02
CA LEU A 5 -2.43 -12.02 -13.85
C LEU A 5 -1.65 -13.27 -14.27
N ALA A 6 -0.40 -13.11 -14.69
CA ALA A 6 0.38 -14.21 -15.26
C ALA A 6 0.68 -15.28 -14.20
N THR A 7 1.14 -14.85 -13.02
CA THR A 7 1.40 -15.73 -11.88
C THR A 7 0.12 -16.39 -11.37
N GLY A 8 -0.97 -15.60 -11.27
CA GLY A 8 -2.23 -16.10 -10.73
C GLY A 8 -2.93 -17.12 -11.61
N VAL A 9 -2.88 -16.96 -12.93
CA VAL A 9 -3.50 -17.89 -13.88
C VAL A 9 -2.89 -19.30 -13.78
N LEU A 10 -1.61 -19.41 -13.45
CA LEU A 10 -0.96 -20.72 -13.26
C LEU A 10 -1.63 -21.53 -12.14
N ALA A 11 -2.11 -20.87 -11.09
CA ALA A 11 -2.81 -21.53 -9.99
C ALA A 11 -4.17 -22.11 -10.42
N PHE A 12 -4.79 -21.56 -11.47
CA PHE A 12 -6.09 -22.06 -11.97
C PHE A 12 -6.02 -23.44 -12.57
N SER A 13 -4.85 -23.83 -13.10
CA SER A 13 -4.65 -25.18 -13.60
C SER A 13 -4.58 -26.26 -12.51
N CYS A 14 -4.38 -25.85 -11.26
CA CYS A 14 -4.17 -26.77 -10.15
C CYS A 14 -5.47 -27.20 -9.43
N ALA A 15 -6.60 -26.54 -9.68
CA ALA A 15 -7.84 -26.80 -8.95
C ALA A 15 -9.09 -26.60 -9.81
N ARG A 16 -10.13 -27.39 -9.49
CA ARG A 16 -11.45 -27.27 -10.14
C ARG A 16 -12.25 -26.08 -9.61
N ASN A 17 -12.09 -25.80 -8.32
CA ASN A 17 -12.74 -24.67 -7.65
C ASN A 17 -11.68 -23.72 -7.12
N ILE A 18 -11.89 -22.42 -7.26
CA ILE A 18 -10.92 -21.40 -6.94
C ILE A 18 -11.57 -20.35 -6.04
N VAL A 19 -10.84 -19.94 -5.01
CA VAL A 19 -11.18 -18.80 -4.16
C VAL A 19 -10.07 -17.77 -4.29
N ILE A 20 -10.43 -16.55 -4.71
CA ILE A 20 -9.48 -15.44 -4.82
C ILE A 20 -9.71 -14.52 -3.63
N VAL A 21 -8.66 -14.34 -2.81
CA VAL A 21 -8.66 -13.42 -1.68
C VAL A 21 -7.85 -12.20 -2.05
N GLY A 22 -8.40 -11.02 -1.81
CA GLY A 22 -7.68 -9.78 -2.11
C GLY A 22 -8.52 -8.54 -1.81
N ASP A 23 -7.96 -7.38 -2.10
CA ASP A 23 -8.56 -6.10 -1.80
C ASP A 23 -8.16 -5.07 -2.87
N LEU A 24 -9.12 -4.61 -3.66
CA LEU A 24 -8.88 -3.59 -4.70
C LEU A 24 -8.61 -2.18 -4.15
N LYS A 25 -8.79 -1.98 -2.85
CA LYS A 25 -8.48 -0.71 -2.17
C LYS A 25 -7.05 -0.64 -1.64
N GLN A 26 -6.33 -1.76 -1.63
CA GLN A 26 -4.90 -1.81 -1.33
C GLN A 26 -4.07 -1.58 -2.58
N LEU A 27 -2.80 -1.22 -2.37
CA LEU A 27 -1.87 -0.95 -3.48
C LEU A 27 -1.78 -2.16 -4.41
N PRO A 28 -1.90 -1.94 -5.73
CA PRO A 28 -1.68 -2.99 -6.72
C PRO A 28 -0.19 -3.34 -6.82
N ASN A 29 0.12 -4.39 -7.57
CA ASN A 29 1.49 -4.67 -7.97
C ASN A 29 2.05 -3.49 -8.79
N VAL A 30 3.26 -3.05 -8.47
CA VAL A 30 3.93 -1.95 -9.19
C VAL A 30 4.72 -2.55 -10.36
N LEU A 31 4.32 -2.22 -11.57
CA LEU A 31 4.96 -2.67 -12.80
C LEU A 31 6.04 -1.68 -13.23
N THR A 32 7.13 -2.20 -13.79
CA THR A 32 8.12 -1.38 -14.47
C THR A 32 7.64 -0.98 -15.87
N GLU A 33 8.24 0.05 -16.47
CA GLU A 33 7.93 0.45 -17.85
C GLU A 33 8.21 -0.70 -18.84
N ASP A 34 9.21 -1.52 -18.56
CA ASP A 34 9.56 -2.67 -19.39
C ASP A 34 8.51 -3.80 -19.28
N ASP A 35 7.99 -4.06 -18.08
CA ASP A 35 6.89 -5.00 -17.86
C ASP A 35 5.64 -4.56 -18.64
N ILE A 36 5.29 -3.29 -18.57
CA ILE A 36 4.14 -2.72 -19.27
C ILE A 36 4.33 -2.88 -20.79
N ARG A 37 5.47 -2.45 -21.32
CA ARG A 37 5.76 -2.52 -22.75
C ARG A 37 5.71 -3.95 -23.26
N THR A 38 6.36 -4.88 -22.54
CA THR A 38 6.45 -6.28 -22.95
C THR A 38 5.09 -6.97 -22.89
N SER A 39 4.34 -6.77 -21.80
CA SER A 39 3.01 -7.36 -21.64
C SER A 39 1.99 -6.81 -22.63
N ASP A 40 2.02 -5.51 -22.90
CA ASP A 40 1.14 -4.88 -23.89
C ASP A 40 1.44 -5.35 -25.33
N ALA A 41 2.71 -5.57 -25.66
CA ALA A 41 3.08 -6.16 -26.94
C ALA A 41 2.54 -7.60 -27.11
N ILE A 42 2.57 -8.41 -26.07
CA ILE A 42 1.98 -9.75 -26.05
C ILE A 42 0.46 -9.66 -26.18
N TRP A 43 -0.17 -8.80 -25.40
CA TRP A 43 -1.62 -8.57 -25.43
C TRP A 43 -2.12 -8.21 -26.84
N GLN A 44 -1.43 -7.28 -27.52
CA GLN A 44 -1.72 -6.88 -28.90
C GLN A 44 -1.48 -8.02 -29.89
N LYS A 45 -0.34 -8.70 -29.79
CA LYS A 45 0.04 -9.80 -30.70
C LYS A 45 -1.00 -10.91 -30.75
N TYR A 46 -1.60 -11.24 -29.61
CA TYR A 46 -2.59 -12.31 -29.51
C TYR A 46 -4.04 -11.80 -29.51
N SER A 47 -4.26 -10.50 -29.70
CA SER A 47 -5.58 -9.86 -29.71
C SER A 47 -6.42 -10.28 -28.50
N LEU A 48 -5.81 -10.27 -27.30
CA LEU A 48 -6.50 -10.67 -26.09
C LEU A 48 -7.57 -9.64 -25.71
N ASP A 49 -8.62 -10.09 -25.02
CA ASP A 49 -9.64 -9.21 -24.44
C ASP A 49 -9.01 -8.25 -23.40
N GLU A 50 -9.56 -7.02 -23.28
CA GLU A 50 -9.04 -5.99 -22.36
C GLU A 50 -9.00 -6.47 -20.91
N ARG A 51 -9.95 -7.30 -20.52
CA ARG A 51 -10.02 -7.90 -19.17
C ARG A 51 -8.82 -8.75 -18.80
N TYR A 52 -8.02 -9.18 -19.78
CA TYR A 52 -6.77 -9.94 -19.59
C TYR A 52 -5.52 -9.08 -19.74
N ARG A 53 -5.65 -7.76 -19.82
CA ARG A 53 -4.52 -6.88 -20.00
C ARG A 53 -3.71 -6.76 -18.70
N PHE A 54 -2.52 -7.31 -18.70
CA PHE A 54 -1.64 -7.41 -17.55
C PHE A 54 -1.25 -6.03 -16.97
N SER A 55 -1.05 -5.03 -17.84
CA SER A 55 -0.64 -3.69 -17.44
C SER A 55 -1.74 -2.90 -16.68
N THR A 56 -2.99 -3.30 -16.81
CA THR A 56 -4.14 -2.58 -16.22
C THR A 56 -4.91 -3.39 -15.18
N HIS A 57 -4.73 -4.72 -15.18
CA HIS A 57 -5.50 -5.62 -14.32
C HIS A 57 -4.60 -6.46 -13.40
N SER A 58 -5.01 -6.58 -12.14
CA SER A 58 -4.57 -7.64 -11.25
C SER A 58 -5.40 -8.90 -11.47
N LEU A 59 -4.97 -10.04 -10.91
CA LEU A 59 -5.77 -11.26 -10.95
C LEU A 59 -7.19 -11.04 -10.43
N LEU A 60 -7.34 -10.33 -9.31
CA LEU A 60 -8.66 -10.07 -8.70
C LEU A 60 -9.53 -9.16 -9.57
N SER A 61 -9.00 -8.06 -10.11
CA SER A 61 -9.80 -7.14 -10.92
C SER A 61 -10.25 -7.81 -12.23
N SER A 62 -9.35 -8.56 -12.88
CA SER A 62 -9.69 -9.35 -14.07
C SER A 62 -10.78 -10.39 -13.77
N ALA A 63 -10.63 -11.12 -12.67
CA ALA A 63 -11.63 -12.13 -12.27
C ALA A 63 -13.02 -11.53 -12.02
N LEU A 64 -13.10 -10.38 -11.38
CA LEU A 64 -14.36 -9.69 -11.12
C LEU A 64 -15.05 -9.19 -12.39
N GLU A 65 -14.28 -8.80 -13.40
CA GLU A 65 -14.83 -8.39 -14.68
C GLU A 65 -15.29 -9.57 -15.57
N ILE A 66 -14.60 -10.71 -15.46
CA ILE A 66 -14.93 -11.90 -16.26
C ILE A 66 -16.11 -12.66 -15.65
N TRP A 67 -16.10 -12.86 -14.34
CA TRP A 67 -17.09 -13.66 -13.63
C TRP A 67 -18.02 -12.76 -12.79
N GLN A 68 -18.85 -11.97 -13.45
CA GLN A 68 -19.73 -11.00 -12.81
C GLN A 68 -20.77 -11.65 -11.87
N ASP A 69 -21.13 -12.91 -12.13
CA ASP A 69 -22.07 -13.67 -11.31
C ASP A 69 -21.38 -14.48 -10.19
N ALA A 70 -20.08 -14.42 -10.06
CA ALA A 70 -19.37 -15.12 -9.00
C ALA A 70 -19.73 -14.54 -7.61
N PRO A 71 -19.91 -15.38 -6.59
CA PRO A 71 -20.19 -14.90 -5.25
C PRO A 71 -19.01 -14.09 -4.71
N VAL A 72 -19.29 -12.87 -4.25
CA VAL A 72 -18.30 -11.97 -3.63
C VAL A 72 -18.69 -11.71 -2.18
N THR A 73 -17.77 -11.97 -1.26
CA THR A 73 -17.99 -11.71 0.15
C THR A 73 -16.99 -10.68 0.65
N LEU A 74 -17.48 -9.56 1.17
CA LEU A 74 -16.65 -8.56 1.84
C LEU A 74 -16.37 -9.00 3.29
N LEU A 75 -15.09 -9.24 3.59
CA LEU A 75 -14.63 -9.47 4.96
C LEU A 75 -14.54 -8.13 5.69
N ARG A 76 -15.47 -7.87 6.58
CA ARG A 76 -15.65 -6.55 7.21
C ARG A 76 -14.92 -6.39 8.53
N GLU A 77 -14.62 -7.48 9.22
CA GLU A 77 -14.03 -7.43 10.55
C GLU A 77 -12.53 -7.12 10.50
N HIS A 78 -12.12 -6.12 11.28
CA HIS A 78 -10.74 -5.65 11.37
C HIS A 78 -10.19 -5.83 12.78
N TYR A 79 -9.07 -6.58 12.90
CA TYR A 79 -8.48 -7.01 14.16
C TYR A 79 -7.06 -6.49 14.41
N ARG A 80 -6.48 -5.67 13.51
CA ARG A 80 -5.05 -5.33 13.54
C ARG A 80 -4.75 -3.95 14.09
N CYS A 81 -5.31 -2.92 13.47
CA CYS A 81 -4.93 -1.54 13.77
C CYS A 81 -5.75 -0.97 14.91
N HIS A 82 -5.16 -0.01 15.62
CA HIS A 82 -5.87 0.82 16.58
C HIS A 82 -7.10 1.50 15.92
N PRO A 83 -8.25 1.64 16.63
CA PRO A 83 -9.48 2.20 16.06
C PRO A 83 -9.29 3.58 15.41
N LYS A 84 -8.54 4.49 16.02
CA LYS A 84 -8.25 5.82 15.47
C LYS A 84 -7.51 5.77 14.13
N ILE A 85 -6.64 4.76 13.90
CA ILE A 85 -5.91 4.59 12.65
C ILE A 85 -6.83 4.00 11.57
N ILE A 86 -7.49 2.87 11.87
CA ILE A 86 -8.29 2.20 10.85
C ILE A 86 -9.55 2.97 10.48
N ASN A 87 -10.11 3.77 11.38
CA ASN A 87 -11.28 4.59 11.09
C ASN A 87 -11.01 5.61 9.98
N PHE A 88 -9.80 6.15 9.87
CA PHE A 88 -9.44 6.98 8.73
C PHE A 88 -9.57 6.20 7.42
N CYS A 89 -8.99 5.01 7.34
CA CYS A 89 -9.09 4.14 6.16
C CYS A 89 -10.53 3.69 5.90
N ASN A 90 -11.26 3.35 6.96
CA ASN A 90 -12.65 2.92 6.88
C ASN A 90 -13.54 3.98 6.22
N GLN A 91 -13.43 5.22 6.65
CA GLN A 91 -14.19 6.33 6.06
C GLN A 91 -13.73 6.63 4.64
N LYS A 92 -12.41 6.64 4.38
CA LYS A 92 -11.85 7.08 3.12
C LYS A 92 -12.03 6.06 1.99
N PHE A 93 -11.88 4.76 2.29
CA PHE A 93 -11.78 3.70 1.28
C PHE A 93 -12.89 2.64 1.36
N TYR A 94 -13.45 2.42 2.55
CA TYR A 94 -14.44 1.35 2.77
C TYR A 94 -15.83 1.85 3.11
N HIS A 95 -16.10 3.15 2.95
CA HIS A 95 -17.41 3.78 3.17
C HIS A 95 -18.02 3.48 4.54
N GLY A 96 -17.19 3.35 5.58
CA GLY A 96 -17.63 3.02 6.94
C GLY A 96 -18.08 1.56 7.12
N GLN A 97 -17.83 0.66 6.17
CA GLN A 97 -18.33 -0.71 6.21
C GLN A 97 -17.51 -1.65 7.08
N LEU A 98 -16.28 -1.29 7.48
CA LEU A 98 -15.48 -2.13 8.35
C LEU A 98 -16.02 -2.11 9.79
N ILE A 99 -16.01 -3.30 10.40
CA ILE A 99 -16.34 -3.50 11.81
C ILE A 99 -15.02 -3.59 12.57
N VAL A 100 -14.72 -2.56 13.35
CA VAL A 100 -13.47 -2.48 14.09
C VAL A 100 -13.59 -3.27 15.38
N MET A 101 -12.84 -4.38 15.48
CA MET A 101 -12.85 -5.30 16.61
C MET A 101 -11.75 -5.01 17.63
N THR A 102 -10.81 -4.14 17.30
CA THR A 102 -9.76 -3.66 18.22
C THR A 102 -10.34 -2.63 19.21
N LYS A 103 -9.72 -2.54 20.40
CA LYS A 103 -10.15 -1.59 21.43
C LYS A 103 -9.27 -0.35 21.46
N ASP A 104 -9.87 0.79 21.75
CA ASP A 104 -9.19 2.01 22.15
C ASP A 104 -9.07 1.97 23.70
N HIS A 105 -7.87 2.12 24.21
CA HIS A 105 -7.60 2.18 25.64
C HIS A 105 -7.33 3.63 26.09
N ASP A 106 -7.92 4.58 25.38
CA ASP A 106 -7.76 6.03 25.61
C ASP A 106 -6.33 6.54 25.37
N GLU A 107 -5.58 5.84 24.47
CA GLU A 107 -4.27 6.31 24.07
C GLU A 107 -4.37 7.68 23.38
N SER A 108 -3.56 8.61 23.85
CA SER A 108 -3.36 9.91 23.20
C SER A 108 -2.36 9.76 22.04
N ASP A 109 -2.45 10.68 21.08
CA ASP A 109 -1.45 10.82 20.00
C ASP A 109 -1.23 9.59 19.10
N VAL A 110 -2.23 8.71 18.97
CA VAL A 110 -2.17 7.51 18.12
C VAL A 110 -1.97 7.87 16.65
N LEU A 111 -2.48 9.00 16.20
CA LEU A 111 -2.31 9.51 14.85
C LEU A 111 -2.04 11.02 14.91
N THR A 112 -0.85 11.41 14.52
CA THR A 112 -0.41 12.81 14.50
C THR A 112 0.00 13.24 13.11
N MET A 113 -0.37 14.44 12.71
CA MET A 113 0.05 15.02 11.43
C MET A 113 1.01 16.18 11.67
N TYR A 114 2.20 16.09 11.06
CA TYR A 114 3.15 17.20 10.98
C TYR A 114 3.06 17.89 9.62
N ARG A 115 2.69 19.15 9.60
CA ARG A 115 2.66 19.95 8.38
C ARG A 115 3.91 20.80 8.30
N THR A 116 4.77 20.54 7.31
CA THR A 116 5.95 21.36 7.07
C THR A 116 5.58 22.72 6.45
N ILE A 117 6.50 23.69 6.54
CA ILE A 117 6.33 25.01 5.92
C ILE A 117 6.22 24.83 4.39
N ALA A 118 5.31 25.57 3.79
CA ALA A 118 5.16 25.61 2.35
C ALA A 118 6.45 26.14 1.66
N GLY A 119 6.81 25.56 0.54
CA GLY A 119 8.00 25.96 -0.21
C GLY A 119 8.47 24.84 -1.15
N ASN A 120 9.43 25.17 -2.03
CA ASN A 120 10.03 24.22 -2.95
C ASN A 120 11.19 23.48 -2.28
N HIS A 121 10.87 22.49 -1.45
CA HIS A 121 11.85 21.68 -0.71
C HIS A 121 12.15 20.34 -1.38
N ALA A 122 11.42 19.98 -2.44
CA ALA A 122 11.62 18.74 -3.18
C ALA A 122 12.59 18.92 -4.34
N ARG A 123 13.39 17.89 -4.59
CA ARG A 123 14.24 17.72 -5.77
C ARG A 123 14.03 16.31 -6.30
N GLY A 124 13.32 16.18 -7.43
CA GLY A 124 12.86 14.87 -7.88
C GLY A 124 11.98 14.20 -6.82
N HIS A 125 12.36 13.00 -6.40
CA HIS A 125 11.65 12.22 -5.38
C HIS A 125 12.23 12.39 -3.96
N LEU A 126 13.07 13.41 -3.75
CA LEU A 126 13.68 13.74 -2.46
C LEU A 126 13.08 15.03 -1.90
N ASN A 127 12.71 15.02 -0.63
CA ASN A 127 12.30 16.20 0.12
C ASN A 127 13.13 16.33 1.40
N GLN A 128 14.21 17.14 1.33
CA GLN A 128 15.12 17.32 2.47
C GLN A 128 14.42 17.89 3.70
N ARG A 129 13.47 18.82 3.52
CA ARG A 129 12.74 19.42 4.65
C ARG A 129 11.96 18.39 5.49
N GLN A 130 11.40 17.36 4.84
CA GLN A 130 10.75 16.28 5.58
C GLN A 130 11.75 15.49 6.42
N ILE A 131 12.94 15.22 5.89
CA ILE A 131 14.00 14.51 6.63
C ILE A 131 14.44 15.32 7.85
N ASP A 132 14.65 16.63 7.67
CA ASP A 132 15.05 17.53 8.75
C ASP A 132 14.00 17.58 9.87
N VAL A 133 12.70 17.66 9.52
CA VAL A 133 11.60 17.62 10.50
C VAL A 133 11.54 16.28 11.22
N ILE A 134 11.72 15.16 10.51
CA ILE A 134 11.78 13.84 11.14
C ILE A 134 12.91 13.83 12.19
N GLN A 135 14.10 14.24 11.82
CA GLN A 135 15.27 14.21 12.68
C GLN A 135 15.16 15.18 13.87
N GLN A 136 14.71 16.40 13.62
CA GLN A 136 14.80 17.49 14.60
C GLN A 136 13.57 17.62 15.50
N GLU A 137 12.42 17.18 15.03
CA GLU A 137 11.14 17.37 15.72
C GLU A 137 10.46 16.04 16.08
N VAL A 138 10.32 15.12 15.10
CA VAL A 138 9.53 13.90 15.30
C VAL A 138 10.26 12.88 16.17
N LEU A 139 11.49 12.52 15.79
CA LEU A 139 12.27 11.50 16.52
C LEU A 139 12.53 11.88 17.99
N PRO A 140 12.94 13.12 18.34
CA PRO A 140 13.10 13.52 19.74
C PRO A 140 11.81 13.37 20.56
N ARG A 141 10.65 13.71 19.99
CA ARG A 141 9.37 13.53 20.66
C ARG A 141 9.04 12.04 20.88
N LEU A 142 9.25 11.18 19.86
CA LEU A 142 9.00 9.75 19.98
C LEU A 142 9.94 9.09 21.03
N HIS A 143 11.18 9.51 21.10
CA HIS A 143 12.11 9.03 22.13
C HIS A 143 11.68 9.42 23.54
N GLN A 144 11.13 10.62 23.73
CA GLN A 144 10.58 11.04 25.03
C GLN A 144 9.38 10.17 25.45
N GLN A 145 8.65 9.61 24.50
CA GLN A 145 7.52 8.72 24.75
C GLN A 145 7.90 7.26 24.96
N ASN A 146 9.20 6.93 24.98
CA ASN A 146 9.77 5.61 25.21
C ASN A 146 9.26 4.51 24.26
N PHE A 147 9.02 4.84 22.98
CA PHE A 147 8.71 3.82 21.98
C PHE A 147 9.90 2.84 21.82
N GLN A 148 9.59 1.55 21.80
CA GLN A 148 10.59 0.49 21.70
C GLN A 148 11.13 0.30 20.27
N SER A 149 10.31 0.59 19.28
CA SER A 149 10.67 0.51 17.86
C SER A 149 10.05 1.66 17.08
N ILE A 150 10.81 2.19 16.13
CA ILE A 150 10.37 3.26 15.24
C ILE A 150 10.72 2.84 13.82
N GLY A 151 9.71 2.72 12.95
CA GLY A 151 9.86 2.52 11.52
C GLY A 151 9.52 3.80 10.75
N ILE A 152 10.21 4.04 9.64
CA ILE A 152 9.97 5.17 8.74
C ILE A 152 9.61 4.63 7.37
N ILE A 153 8.43 5.00 6.85
CA ILE A 153 7.96 4.59 5.52
C ILE A 153 7.84 5.82 4.65
N THR A 154 8.32 5.72 3.42
CA THR A 154 8.25 6.79 2.42
C THR A 154 7.94 6.23 1.04
N PRO A 155 7.21 6.94 0.16
CA PRO A 155 6.80 6.41 -1.14
C PRO A 155 7.92 6.30 -2.18
N TYR A 156 9.15 6.78 -1.88
CA TYR A 156 10.21 6.87 -2.87
C TYR A 156 11.55 6.34 -2.36
N ARG A 157 12.20 5.49 -3.15
CA ARG A 157 13.52 4.91 -2.87
C ARG A 157 14.62 5.97 -2.65
N ASP A 158 14.59 7.06 -3.40
CA ASP A 158 15.56 8.18 -3.22
C ASP A 158 15.43 8.78 -1.81
N GLN A 159 14.20 8.93 -1.32
CA GLN A 159 13.93 9.41 0.03
C GLN A 159 14.43 8.40 1.09
N VAL A 160 14.21 7.09 0.89
CA VAL A 160 14.76 6.04 1.77
C VAL A 160 16.28 6.16 1.88
N THR A 161 16.96 6.24 0.73
CA THR A 161 18.42 6.37 0.67
C THR A 161 18.93 7.60 1.41
N ALA A 162 18.25 8.74 1.22
CA ALA A 162 18.64 9.98 1.89
C ALA A 162 18.39 9.94 3.41
N ILE A 163 17.27 9.35 3.86
CA ILE A 163 16.95 9.17 5.27
C ILE A 163 18.01 8.27 5.93
N ARG A 164 18.32 7.12 5.33
CA ARG A 164 19.37 6.21 5.85
C ARG A 164 20.73 6.88 5.92
N LYS A 165 21.10 7.67 4.91
CA LYS A 165 22.35 8.43 4.91
C LYS A 165 22.44 9.45 6.05
N GLN A 166 21.32 10.08 6.42
CA GLN A 166 21.28 11.14 7.44
C GLN A 166 21.08 10.59 8.86
N LEU A 167 20.27 9.54 9.03
CA LEU A 167 19.94 8.98 10.35
C LEU A 167 20.75 7.73 10.71
N GLY A 168 21.54 7.17 9.76
CA GLY A 168 22.23 5.89 9.94
C GLY A 168 21.27 4.70 9.95
N ASP A 169 21.78 3.54 10.38
CA ASP A 169 21.03 2.27 10.41
C ASP A 169 20.26 2.05 11.74
N THR A 170 20.05 3.12 12.50
CA THR A 170 19.36 3.06 13.80
C THR A 170 17.86 2.76 13.64
N TYR A 171 17.28 3.13 12.50
CA TYR A 171 15.85 3.01 12.22
C TYR A 171 15.62 2.11 11.01
N GLU A 172 14.54 1.33 11.06
CA GLU A 172 14.05 0.63 9.88
C GLU A 172 13.38 1.66 8.93
N VAL A 173 13.93 1.80 7.73
CA VAL A 173 13.42 2.76 6.72
C VAL A 173 13.13 1.99 5.44
N ASP A 174 11.91 2.07 4.92
CA ASP A 174 11.52 1.40 3.67
C ASP A 174 10.43 2.17 2.89
N THR A 175 10.06 1.61 1.74
CA THR A 175 8.99 2.12 0.85
C THR A 175 7.70 1.34 1.00
#